data_5912a6c2724d89f1fe44fc237f62add0
#
_entry.id   5912a6c2724d89f1fe44fc237f62add0
#
_cell.length_a   1.000
_cell.length_b   1.000
_cell.length_c   1.000
_cell.angle_alpha   90.00
_cell.angle_beta   90.00
_cell.angle_gamma   90.00
#
_symmetry.space_group_name_H-M   'P 1'
#
loop_
_entity.id
_entity.type
_entity.pdbx_description
1 polymer ?
#
loop_
_entity_poly.entity_id
_entity_poly.type
_entity_poly.pdbx_seq_one_letter_code
_entity_poly.pdbx_strand_id
1 'polypeptide(L)'
;MQTILISGNLAKDCEVIQGKEGTEMLRFDVAVKDGRDKEEKPTYYTCRMKKTGIAEYLKKGRFVSILGNLKVNVVEKEGKTYVNLDVWVGSLDLAPLPKES
;
A
#
# COMPACT_ATOMS: atom_id res chain seq x y z
N MET A 1 -18.04 4.14 5.70
CA MET A 1 -16.88 3.21 5.60
C MET A 1 -16.75 2.74 4.17
N GLN A 2 -15.57 2.91 3.60
CA GLN A 2 -15.29 2.43 2.24
C GLN A 2 -14.28 1.30 2.33
N THR A 3 -14.72 0.10 2.02
CA THR A 3 -13.84 -1.06 2.02
C THR A 3 -13.27 -1.29 0.63
N ILE A 4 -11.98 -1.55 0.55
CA ILE A 4 -11.30 -1.84 -0.71
C ILE A 4 -10.47 -3.10 -0.58
N LEU A 5 -10.44 -3.88 -1.65
CA LEU A 5 -9.56 -5.04 -1.80
C LEU A 5 -8.64 -4.76 -2.96
N ILE A 6 -7.34 -4.74 -2.70
CA ILE A 6 -6.34 -4.49 -3.72
C ILE A 6 -5.25 -5.56 -3.69
N SER A 7 -4.68 -5.82 -4.85
CA SER A 7 -3.53 -6.70 -4.98
C SER A 7 -2.50 -6.04 -5.89
N GLY A 8 -1.27 -6.06 -5.46
CA GLY A 8 -0.19 -5.44 -6.22
C GLY A 8 1.16 -5.66 -5.58
N ASN A 9 2.16 -4.97 -6.11
CA ASN A 9 3.53 -5.11 -5.63
C ASN A 9 3.94 -3.88 -4.85
N LEU A 10 4.72 -4.08 -3.80
CA LEU A 10 5.28 -2.95 -3.06
C LEU A 10 6.23 -2.17 -3.96
N ALA A 11 6.03 -0.85 -4.01
CA ALA A 11 6.86 0.03 -4.83
C ALA A 11 8.24 0.23 -4.21
N LYS A 12 8.34 0.09 -2.90
CA LYS A 12 9.60 0.17 -2.14
C LYS A 12 9.43 -0.55 -0.80
N ASP A 13 10.51 -0.69 -0.06
CA ASP A 13 10.45 -1.32 1.27
C ASP A 13 9.53 -0.53 2.19
N CYS A 14 8.87 -1.22 3.11
CA CYS A 14 8.02 -0.52 4.08
C CYS A 14 8.86 0.34 5.02
N GLU A 15 8.24 1.39 5.53
CA GLU A 15 8.86 2.31 6.48
C GLU A 15 8.16 2.17 7.83
N VAL A 16 8.94 2.31 8.91
CA VAL A 16 8.37 2.41 10.25
C VAL A 16 8.20 3.88 10.56
N ILE A 17 6.97 4.28 10.84
CA ILE A 17 6.64 5.67 11.16
C ILE A 17 6.08 5.75 12.56
N GLN A 18 6.16 6.94 13.16
CA GLN A 18 5.57 7.21 14.46
C GLN A 18 4.13 7.67 14.28
N GLY A 19 3.21 6.92 14.85
CA GLY A 19 1.82 7.34 14.90
C GLY A 19 1.57 8.24 16.11
N LYS A 20 0.31 8.57 16.34
CA LYS A 20 -0.08 9.35 17.53
C LYS A 20 0.25 8.55 18.79
N GLU A 21 0.65 9.26 19.85
CA GLU A 21 0.96 8.67 21.15
C GLU A 21 2.15 7.71 21.15
N GLY A 22 3.09 7.88 20.23
CA GLY A 22 4.29 7.07 20.18
C GLY A 22 4.09 5.67 19.62
N THR A 23 2.93 5.37 19.12
CA THR A 23 2.67 4.07 18.51
C THR A 23 3.42 3.95 17.18
N GLU A 24 4.13 2.84 17.00
CA GLU A 24 4.82 2.59 15.74
C GLU A 24 3.87 1.98 14.72
N MET A 25 3.98 2.47 13.50
CA MET A 25 3.15 2.01 12.38
C MET A 25 4.02 1.69 11.18
N LEU A 26 3.50 0.85 10.32
CA LEU A 26 4.14 0.55 9.04
C LEU A 26 3.43 1.34 7.95
N ARG A 27 4.21 1.93 7.06
CA ARG A 27 3.72 2.62 5.88
C ARG A 27 4.40 2.04 4.65
N PHE A 28 3.62 1.75 3.63
CA PHE A 28 4.15 1.24 2.38
C PHE A 28 3.23 1.60 1.22
N ASP A 29 3.82 1.71 0.04
CA ASP A 29 3.07 2.03 -1.18
C ASP A 29 2.91 0.77 -2.02
N VAL A 30 1.69 0.53 -2.48
CA VAL A 30 1.37 -0.62 -3.32
C VAL A 30 1.02 -0.13 -4.71
N ALA A 31 1.72 -0.67 -5.71
CA ALA A 31 1.45 -0.38 -7.11
C ALA A 31 0.50 -1.44 -7.66
N VAL A 32 -0.67 -1.00 -8.06
CA VAL A 32 -1.71 -1.86 -8.61
C VAL A 32 -1.85 -1.60 -10.11
N LYS A 33 -1.64 -2.62 -10.91
CA LYS A 33 -1.87 -2.56 -12.35
C LYS A 33 -3.19 -3.25 -12.65
N ASP A 34 -4.11 -2.49 -13.17
CA ASP A 34 -5.47 -2.95 -13.42
C ASP A 34 -5.76 -3.15 -14.89
N GLY A 35 -4.90 -2.68 -15.77
CA GLY A 35 -5.11 -2.72 -17.19
C GLY A 35 -4.40 -3.85 -17.90
N ARG A 36 -4.89 -4.19 -19.10
CA ARG A 36 -4.26 -5.15 -19.99
C ARG A 36 -3.15 -4.51 -20.82
N ASP A 37 -3.11 -3.17 -20.81
CA ASP A 37 -2.13 -2.41 -21.57
C ASP A 37 -0.83 -2.31 -20.78
N LYS A 38 0.26 -2.74 -21.39
CA LYS A 38 1.58 -2.70 -20.76
C LYS A 38 2.08 -1.27 -20.52
N GLU A 39 1.51 -0.30 -21.23
CA GLU A 39 1.88 1.10 -21.08
C GLU A 39 1.08 1.81 -19.99
N GLU A 40 0.08 1.16 -19.44
CA GLU A 40 -0.73 1.77 -18.41
C GLU A 40 0.05 1.94 -17.12
N LYS A 41 -0.01 3.15 -16.56
CA LYS A 41 0.66 3.45 -15.30
C LYS A 41 -0.10 2.81 -14.15
N PRO A 42 0.62 2.25 -13.19
CA PRO A 42 -0.06 1.67 -12.02
C PRO A 42 -0.72 2.73 -11.17
N THR A 43 -1.75 2.32 -10.45
CA THR A 43 -2.35 3.14 -9.40
C THR A 43 -1.61 2.86 -8.11
N TYR A 44 -1.19 3.92 -7.41
CA TYR A 44 -0.45 3.79 -6.15
C TYR A 44 -1.37 4.03 -4.97
N TYR A 45 -1.33 3.12 -4.02
CA TYR A 45 -2.07 3.24 -2.77
C TYR A 45 -1.08 3.33 -1.62
N THR A 46 -1.26 4.34 -0.77
CA THR A 46 -0.46 4.46 0.45
C THR A 46 -1.15 3.69 1.56
N CYS A 47 -0.50 2.66 2.06
CA CYS A 47 -1.07 1.77 3.06
C CYS A 47 -0.42 1.98 4.42
N ARG A 48 -1.22 1.95 5.47
CA ARG A 48 -0.76 2.08 6.86
C ARG A 48 -1.36 0.98 7.70
N MET A 49 -0.56 0.42 8.60
CA MET A 49 -1.02 -0.59 9.55
C MET A 49 -0.18 -0.52 10.81
N LYS A 50 -0.66 -1.11 11.88
CA LYS A 50 0.12 -1.21 13.11
C LYS A 50 1.36 -2.05 12.86
N LYS A 51 2.46 -1.69 13.51
CA LYS A 51 3.70 -2.44 13.37
C LYS A 51 3.54 -3.85 13.92
N THR A 52 3.91 -4.82 13.11
CA THR A 52 3.93 -6.24 13.47
C THR A 52 5.21 -6.86 12.94
N GLY A 53 5.44 -8.11 13.24
CA GLY A 53 6.61 -8.85 12.73
C GLY A 53 6.64 -9.02 11.21
N ILE A 54 5.54 -8.69 10.53
CA ILE A 54 5.46 -8.81 9.07
C ILE A 54 6.35 -7.79 8.33
N ALA A 55 6.81 -6.75 9.06
CA ALA A 55 7.61 -5.67 8.45
C ALA A 55 8.82 -6.20 7.68
N GLU A 56 9.48 -7.23 8.19
CA GLU A 56 10.66 -7.79 7.54
C GLU A 56 10.36 -8.43 6.18
N TYR A 57 9.11 -8.76 5.92
CA TYR A 57 8.66 -9.37 4.66
C TYR A 57 8.12 -8.34 3.66
N LEU A 58 7.91 -7.10 4.10
CA LEU A 58 7.35 -6.04 3.25
C LEU A 58 8.48 -5.29 2.54
N LYS A 59 9.04 -5.95 1.55
CA LYS A 59 10.15 -5.44 0.76
C LYS A 59 9.71 -5.09 -0.66
N LYS A 60 10.47 -4.22 -1.30
CA LYS A 60 10.21 -3.79 -2.67
C LYS A 60 10.00 -4.99 -3.58
N GLY A 61 8.96 -4.92 -4.39
CA GLY A 61 8.61 -5.96 -5.34
C GLY A 61 7.74 -7.08 -4.80
N ARG A 62 7.56 -7.15 -3.48
CA ARG A 62 6.72 -8.19 -2.89
C ARG A 62 5.27 -8.02 -3.30
N PHE A 63 4.64 -9.10 -3.74
CA PHE A 63 3.22 -9.09 -4.09
C PHE A 63 2.38 -9.28 -2.82
N VAL A 64 1.40 -8.41 -2.64
CA VAL A 64 0.52 -8.45 -1.46
C VAL A 64 -0.94 -8.28 -1.89
N SER A 65 -1.83 -8.85 -1.09
CA SER A 65 -3.27 -8.61 -1.20
C SER A 65 -3.74 -7.98 0.09
N ILE A 66 -4.44 -6.85 -0.03
CA ILE A 66 -4.82 -6.03 1.11
C ILE A 66 -6.31 -5.78 1.10
N LEU A 67 -6.95 -5.99 2.24
CA LEU A 67 -8.32 -5.60 2.50
C LEU A 67 -8.28 -4.51 3.57
N GLY A 68 -8.85 -3.37 3.29
CA GLY A 68 -8.82 -2.27 4.24
C GLY A 68 -9.85 -1.20 3.97
N ASN A 69 -9.72 -0.09 4.67
CA ASN A 69 -10.57 1.08 4.51
C ASN A 69 -9.88 2.10 3.63
N LEU A 70 -10.55 2.51 2.57
CA LEU A 70 -10.03 3.51 1.65
C LEU A 70 -10.50 4.90 2.06
N LYS A 71 -9.58 5.85 2.07
CA LYS A 71 -9.88 7.25 2.21
C LYS A 71 -9.23 8.00 1.05
N VAL A 72 -10.05 8.71 0.30
CA VAL A 72 -9.57 9.51 -0.84
C VAL A 72 -9.40 10.94 -0.37
N ASN A 73 -8.19 11.45 -0.49
CA ASN A 73 -7.87 12.82 -0.15
C ASN A 73 -7.51 13.59 -1.40
N VAL A 74 -8.21 14.70 -1.64
CA VAL A 74 -7.95 15.56 -2.79
C VAL A 74 -7.28 16.82 -2.28
N VAL A 75 -6.10 17.12 -2.80
CA VAL A 75 -5.33 18.29 -2.42
C VAL A 75 -5.08 19.15 -3.64
N GLU A 76 -5.45 20.43 -3.55
CA GLU A 76 -5.11 21.40 -4.59
C GLU A 76 -3.90 22.20 -4.12
N LYS A 77 -2.87 22.24 -4.94
CA LYS A 77 -1.66 22.98 -4.64
C LYS A 77 -1.08 23.55 -5.93
N GLU A 78 -0.85 24.86 -5.94
CA GLU A 78 -0.25 25.56 -7.09
C GLU A 78 -0.99 25.32 -8.41
N GLY A 79 -2.32 25.30 -8.37
CA GLY A 79 -3.13 25.10 -9.55
C GLY A 79 -3.22 23.65 -10.03
N LYS A 80 -2.61 22.72 -9.31
CA LYS A 80 -2.68 21.30 -9.62
C LYS A 80 -3.48 20.56 -8.57
N THR A 81 -4.24 19.58 -9.02
CA THR A 81 -5.02 18.72 -8.14
C THR A 81 -4.31 17.39 -7.95
N TYR A 82 -4.08 17.03 -6.70
CA TYR A 82 -3.47 15.75 -6.33
C TYR A 82 -4.50 14.89 -5.62
N VAL A 83 -4.56 13.63 -5.99
CA VAL A 83 -5.45 12.67 -5.35
C VAL A 83 -4.60 11.67 -4.61
N ASN A 84 -4.77 11.58 -3.29
CA ASN A 84 -4.09 10.62 -2.46
C ASN A 84 -5.06 9.50 -2.08
N LEU A 85 -4.65 8.26 -2.36
CA LEU A 85 -5.44 7.08 -2.03
C LEU A 85 -4.82 6.43 -0.81
N ASP A 86 -5.42 6.66 0.35
CA ASP A 86 -4.93 6.14 1.62
C ASP A 86 -5.74 4.93 2.05
N VAL A 87 -5.05 3.86 2.43
CA VAL A 87 -5.68 2.62 2.86
C VAL A 87 -5.23 2.29 4.27
N TRP A 88 -6.20 2.16 5.17
CA TRP A 88 -5.95 1.63 6.50
C TRP A 88 -6.13 0.12 6.42
N VAL A 89 -5.04 -0.62 6.57
CA VAL A 89 -5.04 -2.06 6.36
C VAL A 89 -5.76 -2.79 7.49
N GLY A 90 -6.74 -3.58 7.12
CA GLY A 90 -7.42 -4.46 8.06
C GLY A 90 -6.88 -5.89 8.00
N SER A 91 -6.57 -6.34 6.80
CA SER A 91 -6.05 -7.69 6.58
C SER A 91 -5.06 -7.65 5.42
N LEU A 92 -3.96 -8.38 5.55
CA LEU A 92 -2.92 -8.42 4.53
C LEU A 92 -2.44 -9.85 4.35
N ASP A 93 -2.41 -10.30 3.10
CA ASP A 93 -1.84 -11.58 2.73
C ASP A 93 -0.62 -11.39 1.84
N LEU A 94 0.43 -12.11 2.16
CA LEU A 94 1.64 -12.14 1.35
C LEU A 94 1.57 -13.30 0.39
N ALA A 95 1.88 -13.03 -0.88
CA ALA A 95 2.04 -14.12 -1.83
C ALA A 95 3.25 -14.96 -1.43
N PRO A 96 3.18 -16.28 -1.63
CA PRO A 96 4.35 -17.13 -1.35
C PRO A 96 5.53 -16.70 -2.19
N LEU A 97 6.72 -16.77 -1.62
CA LEU A 97 7.95 -16.55 -2.38
C LEU A 97 8.07 -17.61 -3.45
N PRO A 98 8.58 -17.26 -4.66
CA PRO A 98 8.83 -18.27 -5.68
C PRO A 98 9.75 -19.33 -5.12
N LYS A 99 9.39 -20.59 -5.34
CA LYS A 99 10.28 -21.67 -4.97
C LYS A 99 11.45 -21.69 -5.95
N GLU A 100 12.65 -21.68 -5.42
CA GLU A 100 13.81 -21.89 -6.26
C GLU A 100 13.79 -23.35 -6.70
N SER A 101 13.73 -23.52 -8.00
CA SER A 101 13.77 -24.84 -8.59
C SER A 101 15.21 -25.31 -8.77
#